data_59351ce7517fce3d4578ea262dc44231
#
_entry.id   59351ce7517fce3d4578ea262dc44231
#
_cell.length_a   1.000
_cell.length_b   1.000
_cell.length_c   1.000
_cell.angle_alpha   90.00
_cell.angle_beta   90.00
_cell.angle_gamma   90.00
#
_symmetry.space_group_name_H-M   'P 1'
#
loop_
_entity.id
_entity.type
_entity.pdbx_description
1 polymer ?
#
loop_
_entity_poly.entity_id
_entity_poly.type
_entity_poly.pdbx_seq_one_letter_code
_entity_poly.pdbx_strand_id
1 'polypeptide(L)'
;MKKTILTLSLLLFAFVARAQWTLQTCGEYDYTRTSGSSASLAFKGDCQLADNFNIGLGLQATTLGRYSLNLQYQVNLFKAKSGTLYLENRYLYRLFPNYKLQEFNALLDLGWRNRHFNFQLGLTNRYTAPIPLRKNGGMDVTFEPMNITFCVEGNLFDQEHPWNVGGRISNYRDFVIERFTLFFYSLNGYYDFGNGLRLTAEAGVHPCGVLNLSAQYNGWFGNVGLIWKP
;
A
#
# COMPACT_ATOMS: atom_id res chain seq x y z
N MET A 1 7.17 21.01 -32.59
CA MET A 1 6.22 20.43 -31.59
C MET A 1 5.67 19.07 -32.00
N LYS A 2 5.02 18.82 -33.12
CA LYS A 2 4.45 17.51 -33.48
C LYS A 2 5.50 16.38 -33.52
N LYS A 3 6.69 16.59 -34.07
CA LYS A 3 7.77 15.59 -34.13
C LYS A 3 8.31 15.26 -32.75
N THR A 4 8.45 16.24 -31.85
CA THR A 4 8.94 16.05 -30.48
C THR A 4 7.94 15.23 -29.64
N ILE A 5 6.64 15.48 -29.79
CA ILE A 5 5.57 14.73 -29.13
C ILE A 5 5.57 13.27 -29.62
N LEU A 6 5.68 13.06 -30.95
CA LEU A 6 5.72 11.71 -31.52
C LEU A 6 6.96 10.94 -31.03
N THR A 7 8.14 11.57 -31.00
CA THR A 7 9.36 10.93 -30.49
C THR A 7 9.25 10.59 -29.01
N LEU A 8 8.67 11.50 -28.19
CA LEU A 8 8.44 11.26 -26.78
C LEU A 8 7.44 10.12 -26.56
N SER A 9 6.37 10.07 -27.37
CA SER A 9 5.38 8.98 -27.30
C SER A 9 5.97 7.64 -27.72
N LEU A 10 6.81 7.58 -28.73
CA LEU A 10 7.50 6.36 -29.16
C LEU A 10 8.52 5.88 -28.12
N LEU A 11 9.26 6.79 -27.50
CA LEU A 11 10.16 6.46 -26.39
C LEU A 11 9.37 5.93 -25.19
N LEU A 12 8.28 6.58 -24.82
CA LEU A 12 7.41 6.13 -23.72
C LEU A 12 6.83 4.74 -24.02
N PHE A 13 6.38 4.51 -25.26
CA PHE A 13 5.85 3.20 -25.67
C PHE A 13 6.94 2.12 -25.66
N ALA A 14 8.17 2.42 -26.09
CA ALA A 14 9.29 1.48 -26.03
C ALA A 14 9.71 1.15 -24.58
N PHE A 15 9.62 2.11 -23.66
CA PHE A 15 9.83 1.87 -22.22
C PHE A 15 8.74 0.99 -21.64
N VAL A 16 7.48 1.28 -21.95
CA VAL A 16 6.34 0.49 -21.47
C VAL A 16 6.36 -0.95 -22.02
N ALA A 17 6.78 -1.14 -23.28
CA ALA A 17 6.85 -2.45 -23.91
C ALA A 17 7.97 -3.36 -23.34
N ARG A 18 9.00 -2.78 -22.69
CA ARG A 18 10.09 -3.52 -22.02
C ARG A 18 9.87 -3.69 -20.52
N ALA A 19 8.87 -3.03 -19.96
CA ALA A 19 8.58 -3.04 -18.55
C ALA A 19 7.98 -4.39 -18.13
N GLN A 20 8.43 -4.89 -16.99
CA GLN A 20 7.80 -6.05 -16.36
C GLN A 20 6.58 -5.57 -15.58
N TRP A 21 5.42 -6.07 -15.97
CA TRP A 21 4.15 -5.74 -15.33
C TRP A 21 3.75 -6.78 -14.30
N THR A 22 3.14 -6.31 -13.23
CA THR A 22 2.47 -7.15 -12.26
C THR A 22 1.08 -6.58 -12.05
N LEU A 23 0.06 -7.39 -12.22
CA LEU A 23 -1.32 -7.00 -11.97
C LEU A 23 -1.84 -7.78 -10.76
N GLN A 24 -2.53 -7.09 -9.87
CA GLN A 24 -3.12 -7.67 -8.67
C GLN A 24 -4.58 -7.26 -8.54
N THR A 25 -5.42 -8.20 -8.20
CA THR A 25 -6.78 -7.95 -7.70
C THR A 25 -6.91 -8.53 -6.30
N CYS A 26 -7.60 -7.85 -5.41
CA CYS A 26 -7.76 -8.25 -4.03
C CYS A 26 -9.16 -7.92 -3.54
N GLY A 27 -9.85 -8.91 -2.97
CA GLY A 27 -11.06 -8.75 -2.19
C GLY A 27 -10.69 -8.72 -0.71
N GLU A 28 -11.20 -7.75 0.04
CA GLU A 28 -10.97 -7.61 1.46
C GLU A 28 -12.27 -7.50 2.21
N TYR A 29 -12.36 -8.15 3.36
CA TYR A 29 -13.40 -7.95 4.35
C TYR A 29 -12.77 -7.39 5.62
N ASP A 30 -13.41 -6.38 6.18
CA ASP A 30 -12.91 -5.61 7.29
C ASP A 30 -14.05 -5.39 8.30
N TYR A 31 -13.75 -5.56 9.58
CA TYR A 31 -14.66 -5.27 10.68
C TYR A 31 -13.97 -4.40 11.72
N THR A 32 -14.57 -3.27 12.05
CA THR A 32 -14.15 -2.42 13.17
C THR A 32 -15.33 -2.14 14.10
N ARG A 33 -15.03 -1.95 15.38
CA ARG A 33 -16.07 -1.62 16.38
C ARG A 33 -16.75 -0.28 16.08
N THR A 34 -16.05 0.62 15.43
CA THR A 34 -16.54 1.99 15.16
C THR A 34 -17.33 2.11 13.86
N SER A 35 -16.94 1.39 12.82
CA SER A 35 -17.57 1.48 11.49
C SER A 35 -18.36 0.24 11.07
N GLY A 36 -18.31 -0.83 11.88
CA GLY A 36 -18.95 -2.09 11.53
C GLY A 36 -18.20 -2.84 10.44
N SER A 37 -18.93 -3.64 9.66
CA SER A 37 -18.41 -4.46 8.59
C SER A 37 -18.30 -3.70 7.28
N SER A 38 -17.23 -3.92 6.53
CA SER A 38 -17.09 -3.46 5.15
C SER A 38 -16.42 -4.52 4.28
N ALA A 39 -16.84 -4.59 3.04
CA ALA A 39 -16.11 -5.30 2.00
C ALA A 39 -15.49 -4.32 1.03
N SER A 40 -14.37 -4.67 0.46
CA SER A 40 -13.72 -3.86 -0.56
C SER A 40 -13.17 -4.71 -1.70
N LEU A 41 -13.03 -4.08 -2.86
CA LEU A 41 -12.35 -4.62 -4.02
C LEU A 41 -11.25 -3.65 -4.40
N ALA A 42 -10.05 -4.17 -4.59
CA ALA A 42 -8.88 -3.41 -5.00
C ALA A 42 -8.25 -3.99 -6.27
N PHE A 43 -7.71 -3.11 -7.10
CA PHE A 43 -6.90 -3.42 -8.26
C PHE A 43 -5.59 -2.66 -8.14
N LYS A 44 -4.48 -3.35 -8.40
CA LYS A 44 -3.15 -2.74 -8.41
C LYS A 44 -2.41 -3.15 -9.68
N GLY A 45 -1.64 -2.25 -10.22
CA GLY A 45 -0.71 -2.50 -11.30
C GLY A 45 0.65 -1.94 -10.91
N ASP A 46 1.67 -2.78 -10.92
CA ASP A 46 3.06 -2.40 -10.71
C ASP A 46 3.85 -2.60 -12.00
N CYS A 47 4.77 -1.71 -12.25
CA CYS A 47 5.60 -1.69 -13.44
C CYS A 47 7.05 -1.47 -13.06
N GLN A 48 7.91 -2.42 -13.37
CA GLN A 48 9.34 -2.26 -13.24
C GLN A 48 9.88 -1.59 -14.51
N LEU A 49 10.16 -0.29 -14.43
CA LEU A 49 10.68 0.51 -15.54
C LEU A 49 12.19 0.35 -15.72
N ALA A 50 12.92 0.04 -14.66
CA ALA A 50 14.36 -0.22 -14.66
C ALA A 50 14.69 -1.18 -13.51
N ASP A 51 15.91 -1.75 -13.50
CA ASP A 51 16.38 -2.69 -12.46
C ASP A 51 16.33 -2.13 -11.04
N ASN A 52 16.33 -0.82 -10.93
CA ASN A 52 16.32 -0.10 -9.66
C ASN A 52 15.07 0.78 -9.45
N PHE A 53 14.11 0.81 -10.40
CA PHE A 53 12.95 1.69 -10.32
C PHE A 53 11.64 0.98 -10.64
N ASN A 54 10.72 1.02 -9.68
CA ASN A 54 9.35 0.51 -9.80
C ASN A 54 8.35 1.64 -9.58
N ILE A 55 7.23 1.59 -10.30
CA ILE A 55 6.07 2.46 -10.11
C ILE A 55 4.82 1.60 -10.02
N GLY A 56 3.90 1.95 -9.13
CA GLY A 56 2.64 1.25 -8.94
C GLY A 56 1.46 2.19 -8.82
N LEU A 57 0.31 1.73 -9.28
CA LEU A 57 -0.97 2.40 -9.17
C LEU A 57 -1.99 1.43 -8.61
N GLY A 58 -2.75 1.86 -7.60
CA GLY A 58 -3.82 1.06 -6.99
C GLY A 58 -5.12 1.84 -6.87
N LEU A 59 -6.22 1.13 -7.05
CA LEU A 59 -7.59 1.63 -6.88
C LEU A 59 -8.33 0.71 -5.92
N GLN A 60 -9.11 1.28 -5.00
CA GLN A 60 -9.97 0.51 -4.09
C GLN A 60 -11.34 1.18 -3.98
N ALA A 61 -12.38 0.35 -3.96
CA ALA A 61 -13.73 0.76 -3.62
C ALA A 61 -14.27 -0.11 -2.48
N THR A 62 -15.02 0.49 -1.54
CA THR A 62 -15.59 -0.23 -0.40
C THR A 62 -17.11 -0.14 -0.40
N THR A 63 -17.79 -1.10 0.25
CA THR A 63 -19.24 -1.08 0.45
C THR A 63 -19.73 0.10 1.30
N LEU A 64 -18.84 0.72 2.09
CA LEU A 64 -19.13 1.95 2.82
C LEU A 64 -19.05 3.22 1.95
N GLY A 65 -18.86 3.08 0.64
CA GLY A 65 -18.75 4.20 -0.29
C GLY A 65 -17.45 4.98 -0.17
N ARG A 66 -16.38 4.35 0.30
CA ARG A 66 -15.04 4.91 0.29
C ARG A 66 -14.34 4.50 -1.01
N TYR A 67 -13.66 5.45 -1.64
CA TYR A 67 -12.83 5.24 -2.82
C TYR A 67 -11.40 5.66 -2.49
N SER A 68 -10.42 4.87 -2.92
CA SER A 68 -9.02 5.14 -2.66
C SER A 68 -8.20 5.02 -3.94
N LEU A 69 -7.25 5.94 -4.12
CA LEU A 69 -6.24 5.92 -5.17
C LEU A 69 -4.88 5.90 -4.50
N ASN A 70 -4.06 4.92 -4.81
CA ASN A 70 -2.69 4.78 -4.33
C ASN A 70 -1.73 4.88 -5.53
N LEU A 71 -0.83 5.83 -5.48
CA LEU A 71 0.32 5.94 -6.38
C LEU A 71 1.58 5.69 -5.55
N GLN A 72 2.42 4.75 -5.98
CA GLN A 72 3.66 4.45 -5.29
C GLN A 72 4.82 4.38 -6.29
N TYR A 73 6.00 4.74 -5.84
CA TYR A 73 7.23 4.42 -6.55
C TYR A 73 8.33 4.02 -5.57
N GLN A 74 9.20 3.12 -6.02
CA GLN A 74 10.29 2.60 -5.25
C GLN A 74 11.58 2.69 -6.05
N VAL A 75 12.63 3.15 -5.40
CA VAL A 75 13.99 3.22 -5.95
C VAL A 75 14.91 2.36 -5.11
N ASN A 76 15.56 1.36 -5.72
CA ASN A 76 16.60 0.59 -5.05
C ASN A 76 17.89 1.43 -5.04
N LEU A 77 18.32 1.86 -3.86
CA LEU A 77 19.48 2.71 -3.67
C LEU A 77 20.79 1.91 -3.70
N PHE A 78 20.75 0.72 -3.09
CA PHE A 78 21.93 -0.13 -2.95
C PHE A 78 21.52 -1.60 -2.87
N LYS A 79 22.22 -2.47 -3.62
CA LYS A 79 22.06 -3.92 -3.59
C LYS A 79 23.33 -4.58 -3.09
N ALA A 80 23.24 -5.38 -2.03
CA ALA A 80 24.31 -6.20 -1.47
C ALA A 80 23.88 -7.67 -1.42
N LYS A 81 24.81 -8.58 -1.14
CA LYS A 81 24.49 -10.00 -0.90
C LYS A 81 23.54 -10.21 0.28
N SER A 82 23.60 -9.33 1.28
CA SER A 82 22.77 -9.38 2.49
C SER A 82 21.37 -8.78 2.32
N GLY A 83 21.14 -8.02 1.25
CA GLY A 83 19.82 -7.39 1.02
C GLY A 83 19.90 -6.14 0.14
N THR A 84 18.76 -5.50 -0.01
CA THR A 84 18.58 -4.29 -0.82
C THR A 84 18.07 -3.16 0.07
N LEU A 85 18.78 -2.04 0.06
CA LEU A 85 18.33 -0.77 0.61
C LEU A 85 17.50 -0.04 -0.46
N TYR A 86 16.35 0.46 -0.12
CA TYR A 86 15.46 1.14 -1.05
C TYR A 86 14.73 2.32 -0.41
N LEU A 87 14.30 3.24 -1.24
CA LEU A 87 13.42 4.35 -0.89
C LEU A 87 12.07 4.09 -1.54
N GLU A 88 11.01 4.18 -0.74
CA GLU A 88 9.64 4.11 -1.22
C GLU A 88 8.93 5.42 -0.95
N ASN A 89 8.20 5.92 -1.94
CA ASN A 89 7.31 7.05 -1.79
C ASN A 89 5.92 6.62 -2.22
N ARG A 90 4.91 7.00 -1.42
CA ARG A 90 3.52 6.63 -1.65
C ARG A 90 2.61 7.83 -1.45
N TYR A 91 1.70 8.01 -2.39
CA TYR A 91 0.64 9.00 -2.33
C TYR A 91 -0.71 8.30 -2.28
N LEU A 92 -1.40 8.45 -1.17
CA LEU A 92 -2.72 7.85 -0.96
C LEU A 92 -3.77 8.94 -0.91
N TYR A 93 -4.68 8.95 -1.88
CA TYR A 93 -5.87 9.79 -1.88
C TYR A 93 -7.08 8.95 -1.52
N ARG A 94 -7.87 9.41 -0.54
CA ARG A 94 -9.11 8.75 -0.12
C ARG A 94 -10.28 9.71 -0.19
N LEU A 95 -11.36 9.25 -0.77
CA LEU A 95 -12.62 9.97 -0.91
C LEU A 95 -13.68 9.29 -0.05
N PHE A 96 -14.38 10.06 0.79
CA PHE A 96 -15.45 9.62 1.65
C PHE A 96 -16.73 10.41 1.32
N PRO A 97 -17.47 10.10 0.22
CA PRO A 97 -18.60 10.88 -0.24
C PRO A 97 -19.69 11.01 0.81
N ASN A 98 -19.99 9.93 1.55
CA ASN A 98 -21.01 9.89 2.59
C ASN A 98 -20.73 10.86 3.75
N TYR A 99 -19.47 11.11 4.03
CA TYR A 99 -19.03 12.07 5.07
C TYR A 99 -18.66 13.44 4.48
N LYS A 100 -18.72 13.60 3.15
CA LYS A 100 -18.25 14.79 2.43
C LYS A 100 -16.81 15.17 2.80
N LEU A 101 -15.95 14.19 2.93
CA LEU A 101 -14.54 14.33 3.30
C LEU A 101 -13.64 13.73 2.24
N GLN A 102 -12.45 14.30 2.13
CA GLN A 102 -11.34 13.77 1.37
C GLN A 102 -10.07 13.80 2.21
N GLU A 103 -9.19 12.84 1.98
CA GLU A 103 -7.94 12.71 2.68
C GLU A 103 -6.81 12.47 1.69
N PHE A 104 -5.69 13.11 1.88
CA PHE A 104 -4.47 12.90 1.13
C PHE A 104 -3.33 12.60 2.10
N ASN A 105 -2.59 11.52 1.84
CA ASN A 105 -1.40 11.13 2.58
C ASN A 105 -0.22 11.08 1.60
N ALA A 106 0.91 11.65 2.02
CA ALA A 106 2.20 11.49 1.37
C ALA A 106 3.14 10.78 2.35
N LEU A 107 3.63 9.61 1.96
CA LEU A 107 4.48 8.75 2.77
C LEU A 107 5.84 8.61 2.08
N LEU A 108 6.91 8.71 2.86
CA LEU A 108 8.28 8.48 2.42
C LEU A 108 8.97 7.53 3.40
N ASP A 109 9.31 6.33 2.93
CA ASP A 109 9.96 5.28 3.72
C ASP A 109 11.33 4.93 3.17
N LEU A 110 12.29 4.77 4.06
CA LEU A 110 13.54 4.07 3.81
C LEU A 110 13.36 2.61 4.24
N GLY A 111 13.61 1.69 3.32
CA GLY A 111 13.43 0.27 3.56
C GLY A 111 14.68 -0.55 3.31
N TRP A 112 14.79 -1.65 4.02
CA TRP A 112 15.78 -2.70 3.78
C TRP A 112 15.07 -4.04 3.69
N ARG A 113 15.35 -4.81 2.64
CA ARG A 113 14.79 -6.15 2.46
C ARG A 113 15.85 -7.16 2.08
N ASN A 114 15.68 -8.36 2.59
CA ASN A 114 16.40 -9.54 2.16
C ASN A 114 15.43 -10.67 1.78
N ARG A 115 15.91 -11.91 1.72
CA ARG A 115 15.09 -13.08 1.35
C ARG A 115 13.94 -13.36 2.33
N HIS A 116 14.13 -13.05 3.62
CA HIS A 116 13.20 -13.42 4.70
C HIS A 116 12.56 -12.22 5.39
N PHE A 117 13.18 -11.05 5.34
CA PHE A 117 12.72 -9.87 6.07
C PHE A 117 12.61 -8.65 5.20
N ASN A 118 11.60 -7.86 5.49
CA ASN A 118 11.43 -6.51 4.98
C ASN A 118 11.20 -5.56 6.16
N PHE A 119 12.00 -4.52 6.25
CA PHE A 119 11.89 -3.48 7.25
C PHE A 119 11.76 -2.13 6.56
N GLN A 120 10.80 -1.31 7.00
CA GLN A 120 10.59 0.04 6.51
C GLN A 120 10.39 0.98 7.69
N LEU A 121 10.97 2.16 7.59
CA LEU A 121 10.79 3.25 8.53
C LEU A 121 10.73 4.57 7.76
N GLY A 122 9.78 5.42 8.10
CA GLY A 122 9.63 6.69 7.42
C GLY A 122 8.67 7.65 8.07
N LEU A 123 8.18 8.57 7.27
CA LEU A 123 7.31 9.65 7.68
C LEU A 123 6.12 9.77 6.73
N THR A 124 4.97 10.14 7.27
CA THR A 124 3.80 10.51 6.47
C THR A 124 3.25 11.86 6.90
N ASN A 125 2.79 12.61 5.91
CA ASN A 125 1.99 13.81 6.12
C ASN A 125 0.57 13.51 5.70
N ARG A 126 -0.40 13.83 6.57
CA ARG A 126 -1.84 13.65 6.30
C ARG A 126 -2.53 14.98 6.18
N TYR A 127 -3.35 15.11 5.17
CA TYR A 127 -4.18 16.25 4.89
C TYR A 127 -5.62 15.83 4.73
N THR A 128 -6.54 16.38 5.54
CA THR A 128 -7.98 16.07 5.48
C THR A 128 -8.76 17.35 5.22
N ALA A 129 -9.68 17.31 4.27
CA ALA A 129 -10.47 18.46 3.85
C ALA A 129 -11.93 18.07 3.54
N PRO A 130 -12.89 19.01 3.68
CA PRO A 130 -14.28 18.81 3.26
C PRO A 130 -14.44 18.78 1.74
N ILE A 131 -15.55 18.22 1.25
CA ILE A 131 -15.96 18.23 -0.16
C ILE A 131 -17.33 18.94 -0.28
N PRO A 132 -17.48 19.94 -1.13
CA PRO A 132 -16.45 20.72 -1.80
C PRO A 132 -15.67 21.57 -0.81
N LEU A 133 -14.46 21.97 -1.17
CA LEU A 133 -13.68 22.96 -0.41
C LEU A 133 -14.51 24.26 -0.33
N ARG A 134 -15.09 24.53 0.83
CA ARG A 134 -15.87 25.76 1.02
C ARG A 134 -14.94 26.91 1.32
N LYS A 135 -15.09 28.00 0.56
CA LYS A 135 -14.31 29.25 0.78
C LYS A 135 -14.65 29.97 2.08
N ASN A 136 -15.87 29.74 2.63
CA ASN A 136 -16.36 30.48 3.79
C ASN A 136 -17.07 29.53 4.76
N GLY A 137 -16.44 29.23 5.88
CA GLY A 137 -17.02 28.69 7.09
C GLY A 137 -17.59 27.27 7.00
N GLY A 138 -16.92 26.36 7.64
CA GLY A 138 -17.41 25.02 7.88
C GLY A 138 -16.34 24.04 8.11
N MET A 139 -15.98 23.01 8.22
CA MET A 139 -14.88 22.13 8.62
C MET A 139 -13.55 22.71 8.22
N ASP A 140 -12.72 22.95 9.18
CA ASP A 140 -11.33 23.36 8.95
C ASP A 140 -10.56 22.21 8.28
N VAL A 141 -9.67 22.61 7.39
CA VAL A 141 -8.69 21.69 6.83
C VAL A 141 -7.74 21.29 7.96
N THR A 142 -7.60 19.99 8.20
CA THR A 142 -6.64 19.49 9.18
C THR A 142 -5.38 18.99 8.48
N PHE A 143 -4.25 19.38 9.03
CA PHE A 143 -2.94 18.92 8.60
C PHE A 143 -2.22 18.25 9.77
N GLU A 144 -1.86 16.98 9.60
CA GLU A 144 -1.08 16.20 10.55
C GLU A 144 0.31 15.96 9.94
N PRO A 145 1.32 16.76 10.34
CA PRO A 145 2.68 16.61 9.81
C PRO A 145 3.44 15.49 10.50
N MET A 146 4.37 14.88 9.78
CA MET A 146 5.47 14.08 10.28
C MET A 146 5.07 12.92 11.22
N ASN A 147 3.98 12.20 10.91
CA ASN A 147 3.69 10.95 11.60
C ASN A 147 4.69 9.89 11.17
N ILE A 148 5.25 9.17 12.14
CA ILE A 148 6.18 8.07 11.87
C ILE A 148 5.41 6.90 11.25
N THR A 149 5.96 6.33 10.17
CA THR A 149 5.51 5.09 9.56
C THR A 149 6.55 3.99 9.76
N PHE A 150 6.09 2.76 9.92
CA PHE A 150 6.99 1.61 9.97
C PHE A 150 6.27 0.35 9.46
N CYS A 151 7.07 -0.57 8.94
CA CYS A 151 6.66 -1.92 8.59
C CYS A 151 7.79 -2.89 8.89
N VAL A 152 7.46 -3.98 9.55
CA VAL A 152 8.33 -5.15 9.74
C VAL A 152 7.58 -6.35 9.23
N GLU A 153 8.15 -7.05 8.26
CA GLU A 153 7.59 -8.26 7.68
C GLU A 153 8.65 -9.36 7.69
N GLY A 154 8.25 -10.55 8.09
CA GLY A 154 9.09 -11.73 8.10
C GLY A 154 8.41 -12.88 7.37
N ASN A 155 9.17 -13.64 6.58
CA ASN A 155 8.74 -14.77 5.80
C ASN A 155 9.51 -16.03 6.20
N LEU A 156 8.83 -17.19 6.29
CA LEU A 156 9.45 -18.45 6.66
C LEU A 156 10.36 -19.00 5.58
N PHE A 157 9.99 -18.81 4.32
CA PHE A 157 10.74 -19.31 3.17
C PHE A 157 11.26 -18.18 2.32
N ASP A 158 12.16 -18.50 1.42
CA ASP A 158 12.65 -17.62 0.37
C ASP A 158 11.51 -17.22 -0.58
N GLN A 159 11.59 -16.05 -1.17
CA GLN A 159 10.59 -15.53 -2.13
C GLN A 159 10.47 -16.38 -3.42
N GLU A 160 11.48 -17.20 -3.72
CA GLU A 160 11.47 -18.14 -4.85
C GLU A 160 10.71 -19.44 -4.53
N HIS A 161 10.35 -19.67 -3.26
CA HIS A 161 9.59 -20.86 -2.87
C HIS A 161 8.16 -20.76 -3.40
N PRO A 162 7.57 -21.87 -3.92
CA PRO A 162 6.23 -21.85 -4.52
C PRO A 162 5.12 -21.48 -3.53
N TRP A 163 5.36 -21.57 -2.25
CA TRP A 163 4.46 -21.07 -1.22
C TRP A 163 5.23 -20.44 -0.06
N ASN A 164 4.62 -19.52 0.61
CA ASN A 164 5.22 -18.86 1.77
C ASN A 164 4.16 -18.51 2.80
N VAL A 165 4.58 -18.41 4.04
CA VAL A 165 3.79 -17.86 5.14
C VAL A 165 4.68 -16.88 5.88
N GLY A 166 4.11 -15.74 6.23
CA GLY A 166 4.82 -14.68 6.92
C GLY A 166 3.96 -13.98 7.95
N GLY A 167 4.59 -13.08 8.67
CA GLY A 167 3.93 -12.17 9.60
C GLY A 167 4.36 -10.74 9.34
N ARG A 168 3.44 -9.81 9.56
CA ARG A 168 3.66 -8.39 9.37
C ARG A 168 3.18 -7.59 10.58
N ILE A 169 3.97 -6.61 10.96
CA ILE A 169 3.61 -5.57 11.92
C ILE A 169 3.86 -4.22 11.25
N SER A 170 2.83 -3.40 11.13
CA SER A 170 2.96 -2.09 10.50
C SER A 170 1.86 -1.15 10.99
N ASN A 171 2.04 0.15 10.81
CA ASN A 171 0.98 1.12 11.01
C ASN A 171 0.37 1.61 9.69
N TYR A 172 0.68 0.95 8.58
CA TYR A 172 0.05 1.22 7.29
C TYR A 172 -0.13 -0.06 6.46
N ARG A 173 -1.08 0.01 5.55
CA ARG A 173 -1.40 -0.98 4.51
C ARG A 173 -1.55 -0.25 3.18
N ASP A 174 -1.82 -0.97 2.12
CA ASP A 174 -1.89 -0.39 0.76
C ASP A 174 -2.81 0.83 0.65
N PHE A 175 -3.96 0.80 1.33
CA PHE A 175 -4.98 1.85 1.26
C PHE A 175 -5.34 2.46 2.62
N VAL A 176 -4.55 2.21 3.64
CA VAL A 176 -4.78 2.71 5.00
C VAL A 176 -3.45 3.09 5.64
N ILE A 177 -3.36 4.29 6.19
CA ILE A 177 -2.22 4.74 6.98
C ILE A 177 -2.76 5.19 8.32
N GLU A 178 -2.27 4.58 9.40
CA GLU A 178 -2.65 4.90 10.77
C GLU A 178 -1.58 5.72 11.48
N ARG A 179 -1.91 6.24 12.66
CA ARG A 179 -0.95 6.94 13.51
C ARG A 179 0.08 5.96 14.06
N PHE A 180 1.26 6.44 14.43
CA PHE A 180 2.35 5.62 14.97
C PHE A 180 1.96 4.76 16.17
N THR A 181 0.97 5.16 16.95
CA THR A 181 0.50 4.40 18.13
C THR A 181 -0.46 3.26 17.80
N LEU A 182 -0.87 3.11 16.53
CA LEU A 182 -1.86 2.15 16.09
C LEU A 182 -1.24 1.18 15.08
N PHE A 183 -1.12 -0.10 15.45
CA PHE A 183 -0.45 -1.12 14.65
C PHE A 183 -1.43 -2.15 14.09
N PHE A 184 -1.17 -2.56 12.85
CA PHE A 184 -1.74 -3.77 12.27
C PHE A 184 -0.81 -4.95 12.57
N TYR A 185 -1.37 -6.05 13.00
CA TYR A 185 -0.70 -7.34 13.08
C TYR A 185 -1.39 -8.28 12.12
N SER A 186 -0.64 -8.89 11.21
CA SER A 186 -1.21 -9.84 10.26
C SER A 186 -0.31 -11.03 10.03
N LEU A 187 -0.95 -12.13 9.63
CA LEU A 187 -0.34 -13.27 8.99
C LEU A 187 -0.69 -13.21 7.51
N ASN A 188 0.30 -13.39 6.67
CA ASN A 188 0.15 -13.40 5.23
C ASN A 188 0.71 -14.69 4.64
N GLY A 189 0.30 -14.99 3.44
CA GLY A 189 0.84 -16.11 2.70
C GLY A 189 0.51 -16.04 1.23
N TYR A 190 1.22 -16.86 0.45
CA TYR A 190 0.95 -17.01 -0.97
C TYR A 190 1.21 -18.43 -1.45
N TYR A 191 0.58 -18.75 -2.59
CA TYR A 191 0.84 -19.93 -3.39
C TYR A 191 1.05 -19.54 -4.85
N ASP A 192 2.18 -19.95 -5.44
CA ASP A 192 2.56 -19.67 -6.82
C ASP A 192 2.22 -20.88 -7.67
N PHE A 193 1.40 -20.69 -8.70
CA PHE A 193 0.99 -21.76 -9.63
C PHE A 193 2.04 -22.04 -10.71
N GLY A 194 3.17 -21.33 -10.75
CA GLY A 194 4.27 -21.56 -11.69
C GLY A 194 4.04 -21.02 -13.11
N ASN A 195 2.91 -20.39 -13.38
CA ASN A 195 2.54 -19.82 -14.69
C ASN A 195 2.39 -18.30 -14.66
N GLY A 196 3.10 -17.63 -13.74
CA GLY A 196 2.98 -16.20 -13.49
C GLY A 196 1.75 -15.83 -12.65
N LEU A 197 0.93 -16.80 -12.23
CA LEU A 197 -0.22 -16.57 -11.38
C LEU A 197 0.09 -16.97 -9.94
N ARG A 198 -0.22 -16.09 -8.99
CA ARG A 198 -0.02 -16.29 -7.57
C ARG A 198 -1.30 -15.94 -6.79
N LEU A 199 -1.73 -16.85 -5.94
CA LEU A 199 -2.79 -16.61 -4.96
C LEU A 199 -2.16 -16.03 -3.69
N THR A 200 -2.77 -15.00 -3.13
CA THR A 200 -2.35 -14.39 -1.85
C THR A 200 -3.50 -14.39 -0.87
N ALA A 201 -3.16 -14.49 0.41
CA ALA A 201 -4.12 -14.33 1.50
C ALA A 201 -3.44 -13.61 2.67
N GLU A 202 -4.18 -12.77 3.36
CA GLU A 202 -3.75 -12.12 4.59
C GLU A 202 -4.92 -12.06 5.57
N ALA A 203 -4.63 -12.28 6.85
CA ALA A 203 -5.59 -12.08 7.92
C ALA A 203 -4.91 -11.34 9.06
N GLY A 204 -5.58 -10.39 9.67
CA GLY A 204 -4.97 -9.58 10.70
C GLY A 204 -5.97 -8.88 11.60
N VAL A 205 -5.43 -8.18 12.57
CA VAL A 205 -6.19 -7.39 13.53
C VAL A 205 -5.91 -5.90 13.34
N HIS A 206 -6.97 -5.13 13.50
CA HIS A 206 -6.92 -3.68 13.47
C HIS A 206 -6.23 -3.09 14.69
N PRO A 207 -5.91 -1.80 14.61
CA PRO A 207 -4.91 -1.18 15.44
C PRO A 207 -5.05 -1.55 16.91
N CYS A 208 -4.02 -2.18 17.41
CA CYS A 208 -3.80 -2.44 18.82
C CYS A 208 -2.78 -1.41 19.31
N GLY A 209 -3.11 -0.62 20.33
CA GLY A 209 -2.14 0.29 20.91
C GLY A 209 -1.03 -0.53 21.59
N VAL A 210 0.19 -0.50 21.03
CA VAL A 210 1.33 -1.26 21.59
C VAL A 210 1.91 -0.58 22.81
N LEU A 211 1.83 0.74 22.86
CA LEU A 211 2.36 1.54 23.99
C LEU A 211 1.37 1.64 25.15
N ASN A 212 0.11 1.37 24.96
CA ASN A 212 -0.85 1.16 26.02
C ASN A 212 -0.94 -0.33 26.27
N LEU A 213 -0.51 -0.78 27.43
CA LEU A 213 -0.66 -2.15 27.93
C LEU A 213 -2.13 -2.66 27.95
N SER A 214 -3.10 -1.81 27.70
CA SER A 214 -4.46 -2.14 27.30
C SER A 214 -4.52 -2.28 25.79
N ALA A 215 -4.21 -3.46 25.26
CA ALA A 215 -4.44 -3.80 23.86
C ALA A 215 -5.94 -3.73 23.55
N GLN A 216 -6.42 -2.57 23.14
CA GLN A 216 -7.81 -2.42 22.71
C GLN A 216 -7.92 -2.97 21.30
N TYR A 217 -8.36 -4.22 21.18
CA TYR A 217 -8.80 -4.82 19.95
C TYR A 217 -9.90 -3.96 19.33
N ASN A 218 -9.63 -3.38 18.18
CA ASN A 218 -10.59 -2.51 17.49
C ASN A 218 -11.31 -3.23 16.34
N GLY A 219 -10.75 -4.30 15.82
CA GLY A 219 -11.35 -5.05 14.72
C GLY A 219 -10.38 -6.04 14.08
N TRP A 220 -10.83 -6.67 13.00
CA TRP A 220 -10.05 -7.63 12.22
C TRP A 220 -10.30 -7.43 10.73
N PHE A 221 -9.41 -7.95 9.92
CA PHE A 221 -9.55 -7.95 8.47
C PHE A 221 -9.04 -9.27 7.89
N GLY A 222 -9.53 -9.59 6.71
CA GLY A 222 -9.03 -10.67 5.89
C GLY A 222 -9.09 -10.28 4.43
N ASN A 223 -8.06 -10.61 3.67
CA ASN A 223 -8.04 -10.41 2.24
C ASN A 223 -7.60 -11.65 1.49
N VAL A 224 -8.07 -11.80 0.27
CA VAL A 224 -7.65 -12.79 -0.71
C VAL A 224 -7.43 -12.09 -2.03
N GLY A 225 -6.32 -12.36 -2.67
CA GLY A 225 -5.93 -11.71 -3.92
C GLY A 225 -5.29 -12.66 -4.92
N LEU A 226 -5.30 -12.22 -6.16
CA LEU A 226 -4.60 -12.84 -7.26
C LEU A 226 -3.57 -11.86 -7.81
N ILE A 227 -2.35 -12.31 -7.99
CA ILE A 227 -1.26 -11.58 -8.64
C ILE A 227 -0.95 -12.29 -9.94
N TRP A 228 -0.91 -11.53 -11.01
CA TRP A 228 -0.50 -12.04 -12.32
C TRP A 228 0.72 -11.27 -12.83
N LYS A 229 1.74 -12.03 -13.23
CA LYS A 229 2.98 -11.56 -13.86
C LYS A 229 3.03 -12.17 -15.25
N PRO A 230 2.60 -11.43 -16.28
CA PRO A 230 2.57 -11.92 -17.67
C PRO A 230 3.97 -12.20 -18.21
#